data_8b938b2229353ecadd1e68f840b9eda7
#
_entry.id   8b938b2229353ecadd1e68f840b9eda7
#
_cell.length_a   1.000
_cell.length_b   1.000
_cell.length_c   1.000
_cell.angle_alpha   90.00
_cell.angle_beta   90.00
_cell.angle_gamma   90.00
#
_symmetry.space_group_name_H-M   'P 1'
#
loop_
_entity.id
_entity.type
_entity.pdbx_description
1 polymer ?
#
loop_
_entity_poly.entity_id
_entity_poly.type
_entity_poly.pdbx_seq_one_letter_code
_entity_poly.pdbx_strand_id
1 'polypeptide(L)'
;MKKRLLGILSLIGITFGLSGCSSVGDEAASRSIIYGGAAVLSALLLIGCLFLVRKKRQWFVLLFSSVLVVNIGYTVLSVSSGLEMALWANRVSYLGSVFLPLAMLMIILNITNTRTKRWVPISLFSLAVVVFLIAASPGILPIYYKDVSFEIINGVSTLVKVYGPLHPLYMVYLFGYFSAMIAVIIRASIKKTFDSTAHAVIIAMAVFVNIGVWFIEQISSIDFEFLSVSYIITELFLCGVHMVMNENQRLRELVQQKEEALRATSTDDSRGDRVVSSEMMEYFAQGLDTLTSQERQIYEAYLSGMSTKDIMIELNIKENTLKFHNKNLYSKLGVSSRKQLLEVYRAIKSDMKKNGDKANVVI
;
A
#
# COMPACT_ATOMS: atom_id res chain seq x y z
N MET A 1 1.27 -15.55 5.00
CA MET A 1 0.51 -14.29 5.01
C MET A 1 -0.97 -14.47 4.68
N LYS A 2 -1.38 -15.08 3.57
CA LYS A 2 -2.81 -15.31 3.21
C LYS A 2 -3.64 -15.96 4.34
N LYS A 3 -3.14 -16.98 5.05
CA LYS A 3 -3.86 -17.65 6.14
C LYS A 3 -4.12 -16.76 7.36
N ARG A 4 -3.24 -15.76 7.65
CA ARG A 4 -3.41 -14.83 8.77
C ARG A 4 -4.41 -13.72 8.43
N LEU A 5 -4.42 -13.24 7.18
CA LEU A 5 -5.40 -12.27 6.68
C LEU A 5 -6.82 -12.89 6.64
N LEU A 6 -6.94 -14.15 6.20
CA LEU A 6 -8.22 -14.88 6.22
C LEU A 6 -8.75 -15.06 7.65
N GLY A 7 -7.86 -15.30 8.64
CA GLY A 7 -8.24 -15.40 10.05
C GLY A 7 -8.80 -14.08 10.62
N ILE A 8 -8.23 -12.94 10.23
CA ILE A 8 -8.73 -11.62 10.65
C ILE A 8 -10.08 -11.32 9.99
N LEU A 9 -10.22 -11.60 8.69
CA LEU A 9 -11.48 -11.42 7.97
C LEU A 9 -12.60 -12.35 8.48
N SER A 10 -12.28 -13.59 8.90
CA SER A 10 -13.27 -14.50 9.50
C SER A 10 -13.70 -14.05 10.90
N LEU A 11 -12.80 -13.45 11.70
CA LEU A 11 -13.16 -12.87 12.99
C LEU A 11 -14.12 -11.67 12.83
N ILE A 12 -13.88 -10.82 11.82
CA ILE A 12 -14.77 -9.69 11.46
C ILE A 12 -16.16 -10.21 11.05
N GLY A 13 -16.21 -11.26 10.25
CA GLY A 13 -17.48 -11.89 9.83
C GLY A 13 -18.28 -12.47 11.00
N ILE A 14 -17.62 -13.04 12.01
CA ILE A 14 -18.24 -13.61 13.20
C ILE A 14 -18.81 -12.50 14.13
N THR A 15 -18.12 -11.39 14.29
CA THR A 15 -18.61 -10.27 15.12
C THR A 15 -19.82 -9.56 14.49
N PHE A 16 -19.85 -9.40 13.18
CA PHE A 16 -21.03 -8.87 12.48
C PHE A 16 -22.19 -9.88 12.42
N GLY A 17 -21.92 -11.17 12.34
CA GLY A 17 -22.96 -12.21 12.32
C GLY A 17 -23.67 -12.41 13.66
N LEU A 18 -23.03 -12.10 14.79
CA LEU A 18 -23.63 -12.19 16.13
C LEU A 18 -24.56 -11.01 16.46
N SER A 19 -24.46 -9.89 15.71
CA SER A 19 -25.33 -8.71 15.91
C SER A 19 -26.70 -8.82 15.20
N GLY A 20 -26.94 -9.87 14.42
CA GLY A 20 -28.11 -10.01 13.54
C GLY A 20 -29.32 -10.76 14.12
N CYS A 21 -29.26 -11.26 15.36
CA CYS A 21 -30.33 -12.02 15.99
C CYS A 21 -30.76 -11.41 17.32
N SER A 22 -31.45 -10.27 17.29
CA SER A 22 -32.25 -9.84 18.43
C SER A 22 -33.63 -9.40 17.97
N SER A 23 -34.62 -9.96 18.63
CA SER A 23 -36.04 -9.65 18.48
C SER A 23 -36.37 -8.21 18.88
N VAL A 24 -37.41 -7.66 18.28
CA VAL A 24 -37.97 -6.29 18.28
C VAL A 24 -38.22 -5.64 19.67
N GLY A 25 -37.45 -5.95 20.71
CA GLY A 25 -37.62 -5.39 22.06
C GLY A 25 -36.47 -4.54 22.60
N ASP A 26 -35.30 -4.49 21.95
CA ASP A 26 -34.07 -3.97 22.56
C ASP A 26 -33.21 -3.11 21.60
N GLU A 27 -33.75 -2.02 21.07
CA GLU A 27 -32.94 -1.06 20.30
C GLU A 27 -31.78 -0.49 21.15
N ALA A 28 -32.01 -0.32 22.46
CA ALA A 28 -31.00 0.17 23.40
C ALA A 28 -29.84 -0.81 23.62
N ALA A 29 -30.16 -2.06 23.87
CA ALA A 29 -29.17 -3.12 24.00
C ALA A 29 -28.37 -3.28 22.70
N SER A 30 -29.05 -3.15 21.54
CA SER A 30 -28.43 -3.26 20.23
C SER A 30 -27.37 -2.17 19.99
N ARG A 31 -27.64 -0.90 20.32
CA ARG A 31 -26.68 0.22 20.10
C ARG A 31 -25.45 0.08 21.01
N SER A 32 -25.62 -0.23 22.28
CA SER A 32 -24.52 -0.44 23.22
C SER A 32 -23.65 -1.65 22.83
N ILE A 33 -24.26 -2.73 22.32
CA ILE A 33 -23.56 -3.91 21.80
C ILE A 33 -22.74 -3.55 20.55
N ILE A 34 -23.25 -2.71 19.65
CA ILE A 34 -22.51 -2.29 18.44
C ILE A 34 -21.28 -1.49 18.82
N TYR A 35 -21.39 -0.49 19.72
CA TYR A 35 -20.23 0.29 20.16
C TYR A 35 -19.22 -0.56 20.95
N GLY A 36 -19.70 -1.44 21.84
CA GLY A 36 -18.86 -2.39 22.57
C GLY A 36 -18.13 -3.35 21.63
N GLY A 37 -18.82 -3.89 20.63
CA GLY A 37 -18.24 -4.73 19.59
C GLY A 37 -17.19 -3.99 18.74
N ALA A 38 -17.47 -2.73 18.39
CA ALA A 38 -16.53 -1.87 17.70
C ALA A 38 -15.28 -1.59 18.54
N ALA A 39 -15.42 -1.36 19.86
CA ALA A 39 -14.30 -1.17 20.77
C ALA A 39 -13.42 -2.43 20.87
N VAL A 40 -14.03 -3.61 21.02
CA VAL A 40 -13.29 -4.90 21.03
C VAL A 40 -12.56 -5.12 19.71
N LEU A 41 -13.22 -4.88 18.58
CA LEU A 41 -12.60 -5.01 17.26
C LEU A 41 -11.42 -4.04 17.09
N SER A 42 -11.57 -2.77 17.48
CA SER A 42 -10.50 -1.78 17.46
C SER A 42 -9.31 -2.18 18.34
N ALA A 43 -9.56 -2.79 19.51
CA ALA A 43 -8.50 -3.32 20.36
C ALA A 43 -7.73 -4.46 19.69
N LEU A 44 -8.44 -5.41 19.07
CA LEU A 44 -7.81 -6.50 18.30
C LEU A 44 -7.01 -5.99 17.11
N LEU A 45 -7.52 -4.98 16.40
CA LEU A 45 -6.83 -4.34 15.28
C LEU A 45 -5.58 -3.59 15.76
N LEU A 46 -5.64 -2.89 16.88
CA LEU A 46 -4.46 -2.25 17.49
C LEU A 46 -3.37 -3.28 17.82
N ILE A 47 -3.75 -4.40 18.48
CA ILE A 47 -2.84 -5.49 18.78
C ILE A 47 -2.23 -6.04 17.47
N GLY A 48 -3.06 -6.32 16.46
CA GLY A 48 -2.63 -6.75 15.13
C GLY A 48 -1.66 -5.77 14.48
N CYS A 49 -1.94 -4.47 14.55
CA CYS A 49 -1.08 -3.40 14.06
C CYS A 49 0.31 -3.42 14.71
N LEU A 50 0.39 -3.63 16.02
CA LEU A 50 1.65 -3.70 16.76
C LEU A 50 2.56 -4.83 16.27
N PHE A 51 2.00 -5.95 15.81
CA PHE A 51 2.74 -7.08 15.28
C PHE A 51 3.06 -6.97 13.77
N LEU A 52 2.15 -6.39 12.99
CA LEU A 52 2.23 -6.37 11.53
C LEU A 52 3.03 -5.16 11.00
N VAL A 53 2.86 -3.98 11.61
CA VAL A 53 3.47 -2.73 11.14
C VAL A 53 4.78 -2.47 11.87
N ARG A 54 5.91 -2.63 11.16
CA ARG A 54 7.26 -2.41 11.73
C ARG A 54 7.84 -1.04 11.40
N LYS A 55 7.72 -0.59 10.13
CA LYS A 55 8.24 0.72 9.67
C LYS A 55 7.19 1.81 9.90
N LYS A 56 7.62 2.99 10.39
CA LYS A 56 6.76 4.17 10.62
C LYS A 56 5.53 3.89 11.49
N ARG A 57 5.64 2.94 12.42
CA ARG A 57 4.57 2.40 13.25
C ARG A 57 3.84 3.45 14.09
N GLN A 58 4.52 4.52 14.51
CA GLN A 58 4.00 5.51 15.45
C GLN A 58 2.65 6.13 15.00
N TRP A 59 2.49 6.45 13.72
CA TRP A 59 1.25 7.05 13.20
C TRP A 59 0.12 6.04 13.08
N PHE A 60 0.44 4.78 12.76
CA PHE A 60 -0.55 3.70 12.78
C PHE A 60 -0.99 3.41 14.21
N VAL A 61 -0.07 3.36 15.18
CA VAL A 61 -0.42 3.20 16.59
C VAL A 61 -1.31 4.35 17.05
N LEU A 62 -0.99 5.60 16.68
CA LEU A 62 -1.84 6.75 17.00
C LEU A 62 -3.24 6.60 16.39
N LEU A 63 -3.34 6.20 15.10
CA LEU A 63 -4.62 5.98 14.43
C LEU A 63 -5.47 4.94 15.16
N PHE A 64 -4.93 3.72 15.33
CA PHE A 64 -5.66 2.61 15.95
C PHE A 64 -5.99 2.87 17.42
N SER A 65 -5.09 3.52 18.17
CA SER A 65 -5.40 3.97 19.54
C SER A 65 -6.50 5.02 19.57
N SER A 66 -6.51 5.96 18.63
CA SER A 66 -7.54 6.99 18.54
C SER A 66 -8.92 6.39 18.27
N VAL A 67 -9.03 5.45 17.32
CA VAL A 67 -10.30 4.77 17.04
C VAL A 67 -10.78 3.94 18.21
N LEU A 68 -9.89 3.21 18.89
CA LEU A 68 -10.21 2.47 20.10
C LEU A 68 -10.75 3.41 21.19
N VAL A 69 -10.09 4.55 21.42
CA VAL A 69 -10.52 5.54 22.42
C VAL A 69 -11.89 6.14 22.08
N VAL A 70 -12.15 6.43 20.79
CA VAL A 70 -13.48 6.87 20.32
C VAL A 70 -14.54 5.84 20.67
N ASN A 71 -14.33 4.59 20.30
CA ASN A 71 -15.29 3.51 20.49
C ASN A 71 -15.52 3.20 21.98
N ILE A 72 -14.48 3.28 22.82
CA ILE A 72 -14.64 3.20 24.29
C ILE A 72 -15.51 4.37 24.79
N GLY A 73 -15.25 5.60 24.33
CA GLY A 73 -16.02 6.76 24.70
C GLY A 73 -17.51 6.62 24.37
N TYR A 74 -17.85 6.17 23.16
CA TYR A 74 -19.25 5.94 22.78
C TYR A 74 -19.87 4.75 23.53
N THR A 75 -19.11 3.70 23.80
CA THR A 75 -19.59 2.58 24.63
C THR A 75 -19.95 3.07 26.04
N VAL A 76 -19.07 3.83 26.68
CA VAL A 76 -19.32 4.35 28.04
C VAL A 76 -20.48 5.36 28.03
N LEU A 77 -20.57 6.21 26.99
CA LEU A 77 -21.67 7.16 26.83
C LEU A 77 -23.02 6.42 26.76
N SER A 78 -23.10 5.37 25.94
CA SER A 78 -24.35 4.62 25.74
C SER A 78 -24.90 3.93 26.99
N VAL A 79 -24.04 3.65 27.98
CA VAL A 79 -24.43 3.01 29.27
C VAL A 79 -24.29 3.95 30.47
N SER A 80 -24.09 5.24 30.24
CA SER A 80 -23.93 6.22 31.29
C SER A 80 -25.21 6.32 32.13
N SER A 81 -25.05 6.45 33.47
CA SER A 81 -26.19 6.55 34.42
C SER A 81 -26.50 7.99 34.85
N GLY A 82 -25.76 8.97 34.33
CA GLY A 82 -25.95 10.37 34.66
C GLY A 82 -25.05 11.32 33.89
N LEU A 83 -25.33 12.62 34.05
CA LEU A 83 -24.68 13.70 33.28
C LEU A 83 -23.14 13.69 33.41
N GLU A 84 -22.62 13.52 34.63
CA GLU A 84 -21.18 13.57 34.86
C GLU A 84 -20.42 12.46 34.12
N MET A 85 -20.93 11.22 34.22
CA MET A 85 -20.37 10.08 33.51
C MET A 85 -20.47 10.26 31.99
N ALA A 86 -21.59 10.76 31.48
CA ALA A 86 -21.81 11.04 30.07
C ALA A 86 -20.87 12.15 29.55
N LEU A 87 -20.60 13.19 30.34
CA LEU A 87 -19.62 14.24 30.01
C LEU A 87 -18.19 13.68 29.94
N TRP A 88 -17.81 12.81 30.91
CA TRP A 88 -16.52 12.17 30.85
C TRP A 88 -16.38 11.24 29.61
N ALA A 89 -17.40 10.46 29.32
CA ALA A 89 -17.44 9.61 28.13
C ALA A 89 -17.30 10.44 26.84
N ASN A 90 -18.00 11.56 26.75
CA ASN A 90 -17.91 12.49 25.62
C ASN A 90 -16.49 13.11 25.49
N ARG A 91 -15.82 13.46 26.58
CA ARG A 91 -14.41 13.91 26.57
C ARG A 91 -13.47 12.83 26.05
N VAL A 92 -13.68 11.58 26.47
CA VAL A 92 -12.91 10.42 25.96
C VAL A 92 -13.13 10.23 24.47
N SER A 93 -14.37 10.33 23.97
CA SER A 93 -14.65 10.27 22.53
C SER A 93 -13.92 11.37 21.77
N TYR A 94 -13.97 12.62 22.24
CA TYR A 94 -13.24 13.74 21.59
C TYR A 94 -11.72 13.58 21.63
N LEU A 95 -11.18 12.96 22.70
CA LEU A 95 -9.75 12.66 22.75
C LEU A 95 -9.31 11.80 21.55
N GLY A 96 -10.07 10.75 21.24
CA GLY A 96 -9.79 9.93 20.05
C GLY A 96 -10.08 10.69 18.75
N SER A 97 -11.27 11.30 18.62
CA SER A 97 -11.75 11.93 17.40
C SER A 97 -10.87 13.09 16.90
N VAL A 98 -10.23 13.82 17.81
CA VAL A 98 -9.34 14.94 17.44
C VAL A 98 -7.99 14.45 16.91
N PHE A 99 -7.40 13.40 17.47
CA PHE A 99 -6.09 12.91 17.01
C PHE A 99 -6.17 12.02 15.78
N LEU A 100 -7.35 11.50 15.45
CA LEU A 100 -7.57 10.60 14.33
C LEU A 100 -7.24 11.24 12.97
N PRO A 101 -7.78 12.42 12.56
CA PRO A 101 -7.48 13.05 11.28
C PRO A 101 -6.00 13.44 11.16
N LEU A 102 -5.35 13.80 12.27
CA LEU A 102 -3.91 14.01 12.31
C LEU A 102 -3.14 12.74 11.92
N ALA A 103 -3.48 11.61 12.57
CA ALA A 103 -2.84 10.33 12.29
C ALA A 103 -3.05 9.89 10.83
N MET A 104 -4.28 10.04 10.30
CA MET A 104 -4.60 9.76 8.89
C MET A 104 -3.75 10.60 7.93
N LEU A 105 -3.69 11.92 8.14
CA LEU A 105 -2.88 12.81 7.29
C LEU A 105 -1.41 12.40 7.31
N MET A 106 -0.84 12.10 8.47
CA MET A 106 0.56 11.71 8.61
C MET A 106 0.85 10.36 7.94
N ILE A 107 -0.09 9.41 8.00
CA ILE A 107 0.01 8.13 7.28
C ILE A 107 -0.02 8.39 5.77
N ILE A 108 -0.95 9.22 5.27
CA ILE A 108 -1.05 9.55 3.84
C ILE A 108 0.23 10.24 3.35
N LEU A 109 0.77 11.21 4.09
CA LEU A 109 2.06 11.85 3.79
C LEU A 109 3.21 10.84 3.72
N ASN A 110 3.21 9.84 4.59
CA ASN A 110 4.21 8.77 4.59
C ASN A 110 4.05 7.83 3.39
N ILE A 111 2.83 7.42 3.06
CA ILE A 111 2.52 6.53 1.94
C ILE A 111 2.86 7.22 0.60
N THR A 112 2.55 8.52 0.49
CA THR A 112 2.86 9.34 -0.70
C THR A 112 4.32 9.76 -0.78
N ASN A 113 5.16 9.30 0.15
CA ASN A 113 6.58 9.67 0.25
C ASN A 113 6.83 11.19 0.25
N THR A 114 5.86 11.95 0.77
CA THR A 114 5.92 13.42 0.86
C THR A 114 6.78 13.81 2.06
N ARG A 115 7.93 14.43 1.80
CA ARG A 115 8.83 14.91 2.87
C ARG A 115 8.21 16.12 3.55
N THR A 116 8.06 16.05 4.87
CA THR A 116 7.62 17.16 5.72
C THR A 116 8.77 17.67 6.58
N LYS A 117 8.78 18.98 6.86
CA LYS A 117 9.71 19.55 7.84
C LYS A 117 9.35 19.04 9.24
N ARG A 118 10.34 18.93 10.13
CA ARG A 118 10.14 18.36 11.49
C ARG A 118 9.13 19.14 12.34
N TRP A 119 8.97 20.42 12.11
CA TRP A 119 8.02 21.25 12.85
C TRP A 119 6.55 21.01 12.45
N VAL A 120 6.27 20.48 11.23
CA VAL A 120 4.89 20.25 10.75
C VAL A 120 4.12 19.29 11.66
N PRO A 121 4.58 18.08 11.95
CA PRO A 121 3.86 17.17 12.85
C PRO A 121 3.71 17.76 14.27
N ILE A 122 4.68 18.55 14.75
CA ILE A 122 4.63 19.19 16.06
C ILE A 122 3.52 20.26 16.09
N SER A 123 3.46 21.13 15.07
CA SER A 123 2.42 22.16 14.97
C SER A 123 1.02 21.56 14.85
N LEU A 124 0.87 20.51 14.04
CA LEU A 124 -0.41 19.83 13.87
C LEU A 124 -0.85 19.12 15.17
N PHE A 125 0.10 18.54 15.91
CA PHE A 125 -0.19 17.93 17.21
C PHE A 125 -0.58 18.99 18.24
N SER A 126 0.12 20.13 18.29
CA SER A 126 -0.23 21.26 19.18
C SER A 126 -1.62 21.80 18.86
N LEU A 127 -1.96 21.94 17.58
CA LEU A 127 -3.30 22.34 17.14
C LEU A 127 -4.36 21.32 17.61
N ALA A 128 -4.09 20.02 17.47
CA ALA A 128 -4.97 18.96 17.95
C ALA A 128 -5.22 19.07 19.46
N VAL A 129 -4.16 19.31 20.27
CA VAL A 129 -4.29 19.51 21.71
C VAL A 129 -5.19 20.71 22.04
N VAL A 130 -5.01 21.85 21.37
CA VAL A 130 -5.84 23.04 21.58
C VAL A 130 -7.31 22.75 21.23
N VAL A 131 -7.58 22.12 20.11
CA VAL A 131 -8.94 21.76 19.69
C VAL A 131 -9.55 20.75 20.68
N PHE A 132 -8.78 19.78 21.16
CA PHE A 132 -9.22 18.85 22.18
C PHE A 132 -9.63 19.56 23.49
N LEU A 133 -8.80 20.47 23.99
CA LEU A 133 -9.11 21.19 25.22
C LEU A 133 -10.41 22.01 25.11
N ILE A 134 -10.66 22.60 23.93
CA ILE A 134 -11.90 23.31 23.65
C ILE A 134 -13.08 22.34 23.57
N ALA A 135 -12.95 21.21 22.86
CA ALA A 135 -14.00 20.22 22.71
C ALA A 135 -14.30 19.47 24.03
N ALA A 136 -13.31 19.37 24.94
CA ALA A 136 -13.46 18.77 26.27
C ALA A 136 -14.01 19.71 27.34
N SER A 137 -14.25 20.99 27.01
CA SER A 137 -14.72 22.01 27.97
C SER A 137 -16.17 21.88 28.45
N PRO A 138 -17.11 21.13 27.83
CA PRO A 138 -18.48 20.99 28.30
C PRO A 138 -18.56 20.56 29.75
N GLY A 139 -19.47 21.19 30.51
CA GLY A 139 -19.62 21.01 31.97
C GLY A 139 -18.59 21.78 32.82
N ILE A 140 -17.59 22.46 32.18
CA ILE A 140 -16.62 23.33 32.86
C ILE A 140 -16.80 24.77 32.35
N LEU A 141 -16.79 24.94 31.00
CA LEU A 141 -16.93 26.25 30.34
C LEU A 141 -18.00 26.16 29.24
N PRO A 142 -18.89 27.16 29.10
CA PRO A 142 -19.97 27.16 28.09
C PRO A 142 -19.49 27.63 26.71
N ILE A 143 -18.27 27.26 26.31
CA ILE A 143 -17.65 27.75 25.06
C ILE A 143 -17.87 26.78 23.89
N TYR A 144 -17.78 25.46 24.11
CA TYR A 144 -17.99 24.45 23.08
C TYR A 144 -19.47 24.02 23.02
N TYR A 145 -20.08 23.68 24.17
CA TYR A 145 -21.53 23.63 24.37
C TYR A 145 -21.94 24.72 25.33
N LYS A 146 -23.03 25.43 24.99
CA LYS A 146 -23.62 26.47 25.86
C LYS A 146 -24.34 25.83 27.04
N ASP A 147 -25.05 24.72 26.74
CA ASP A 147 -25.76 23.92 27.74
C ASP A 147 -25.77 22.45 27.31
N VAL A 148 -25.86 21.56 28.27
CA VAL A 148 -25.86 20.11 28.05
C VAL A 148 -26.78 19.45 29.07
N SER A 149 -27.77 18.70 28.62
CA SER A 149 -28.60 17.86 29.46
C SER A 149 -28.37 16.37 29.16
N PHE A 150 -28.64 15.53 30.14
CA PHE A 150 -28.58 14.09 30.03
C PHE A 150 -29.97 13.53 29.84
N GLU A 151 -30.17 12.73 28.81
CA GLU A 151 -31.46 12.08 28.51
C GLU A 151 -31.22 10.60 28.19
N ILE A 152 -32.26 9.79 28.42
CA ILE A 152 -32.30 8.41 27.99
C ILE A 152 -33.33 8.32 26.85
N ILE A 153 -32.86 8.19 25.59
CA ILE A 153 -33.70 8.11 24.43
C ILE A 153 -33.69 6.66 23.94
N ASN A 154 -34.86 6.04 23.87
CA ASN A 154 -35.02 4.62 23.49
C ASN A 154 -34.10 3.68 24.30
N GLY A 155 -33.92 3.97 25.59
CA GLY A 155 -33.09 3.18 26.51
C GLY A 155 -31.59 3.40 26.39
N VAL A 156 -31.12 4.27 25.48
CA VAL A 156 -29.70 4.65 25.32
C VAL A 156 -29.44 6.01 25.96
N SER A 157 -28.40 6.08 26.76
CA SER A 157 -27.94 7.33 27.33
C SER A 157 -27.38 8.25 26.26
N THR A 158 -27.86 9.49 26.20
CA THR A 158 -27.40 10.49 25.23
C THR A 158 -27.26 11.86 25.89
N LEU A 159 -26.46 12.72 25.26
CA LEU A 159 -26.31 14.12 25.66
C LEU A 159 -27.08 15.00 24.67
N VAL A 160 -28.08 15.71 25.16
CA VAL A 160 -28.74 16.76 24.39
C VAL A 160 -27.91 18.04 24.53
N LYS A 161 -27.42 18.55 23.39
CA LYS A 161 -26.37 19.54 23.33
C LYS A 161 -26.90 20.84 22.75
N VAL A 162 -26.73 21.95 23.45
CA VAL A 162 -26.91 23.30 22.90
C VAL A 162 -25.53 23.81 22.52
N TYR A 163 -25.30 24.03 21.25
CA TYR A 163 -23.98 24.37 20.73
C TYR A 163 -23.53 25.77 21.16
N GLY A 164 -22.26 25.87 21.57
CA GLY A 164 -21.62 27.12 21.99
C GLY A 164 -20.88 27.82 20.83
N PRO A 165 -20.28 28.97 21.09
CA PRO A 165 -19.64 29.81 20.04
C PRO A 165 -18.43 29.16 19.39
N LEU A 166 -17.72 28.24 20.08
CA LEU A 166 -16.54 27.55 19.54
C LEU A 166 -16.85 26.13 19.00
N HIS A 167 -18.12 25.71 18.98
CA HIS A 167 -18.48 24.44 18.37
C HIS A 167 -18.08 24.33 16.90
N PRO A 168 -18.24 25.36 16.02
CA PRO A 168 -17.81 25.30 14.64
C PRO A 168 -16.31 25.06 14.44
N LEU A 169 -15.47 25.33 15.46
CA LEU A 169 -14.02 25.15 15.38
C LEU A 169 -13.64 23.70 15.05
N TYR A 170 -14.35 22.72 15.64
CA TYR A 170 -14.11 21.33 15.35
C TYR A 170 -14.46 20.97 13.91
N MET A 171 -15.53 21.51 13.35
CA MET A 171 -15.88 21.33 11.95
C MET A 171 -14.82 21.93 11.02
N VAL A 172 -14.37 23.16 11.28
CA VAL A 172 -13.28 23.81 10.52
C VAL A 172 -12.00 22.98 10.59
N TYR A 173 -11.69 22.43 11.77
CA TYR A 173 -10.55 21.53 11.98
C TYR A 173 -10.65 20.30 11.09
N LEU A 174 -11.77 19.58 11.08
CA LEU A 174 -12.00 18.41 10.23
C LEU A 174 -11.91 18.76 8.74
N PHE A 175 -12.56 19.82 8.29
CA PHE A 175 -12.48 20.30 6.92
C PHE A 175 -11.05 20.62 6.49
N GLY A 176 -10.27 21.25 7.37
CA GLY A 176 -8.85 21.54 7.12
C GLY A 176 -8.03 20.27 6.88
N TYR A 177 -8.22 19.25 7.71
CA TYR A 177 -7.53 17.96 7.53
C TYR A 177 -7.98 17.22 6.29
N PHE A 178 -9.27 17.13 6.02
CA PHE A 178 -9.79 16.47 4.83
C PHE A 178 -9.29 17.17 3.55
N SER A 179 -9.33 18.50 3.52
CA SER A 179 -8.79 19.28 2.39
C SER A 179 -7.30 19.04 2.19
N ALA A 180 -6.52 19.00 3.28
CA ALA A 180 -5.10 18.70 3.23
C ALA A 180 -4.83 17.28 2.71
N MET A 181 -5.60 16.26 3.16
CA MET A 181 -5.47 14.89 2.67
C MET A 181 -5.75 14.79 1.17
N ILE A 182 -6.83 15.40 0.71
CA ILE A 182 -7.20 15.46 -0.72
C ILE A 182 -6.10 16.14 -1.53
N ALA A 183 -5.60 17.30 -1.07
CA ALA A 183 -4.53 18.02 -1.76
C ALA A 183 -3.24 17.19 -1.86
N VAL A 184 -2.87 16.47 -0.80
CA VAL A 184 -1.71 15.56 -0.81
C VAL A 184 -1.90 14.41 -1.80
N ILE A 185 -3.09 13.79 -1.83
CA ILE A 185 -3.41 12.67 -2.74
C ILE A 185 -3.36 13.16 -4.20
N ILE A 186 -4.00 14.29 -4.51
CA ILE A 186 -3.98 14.88 -5.87
C ILE A 186 -2.54 15.20 -6.29
N ARG A 187 -1.77 15.87 -5.43
CA ARG A 187 -0.36 16.20 -5.72
C ARG A 187 0.48 14.95 -5.97
N ALA A 188 0.30 13.91 -5.16
CA ALA A 188 1.01 12.66 -5.30
C ALA A 188 0.62 11.91 -6.58
N SER A 189 -0.65 11.96 -6.99
CA SER A 189 -1.15 11.40 -8.24
C SER A 189 -0.55 12.11 -9.46
N ILE A 190 -0.54 13.46 -9.45
CA ILE A 190 0.07 14.26 -10.53
C ILE A 190 1.58 13.97 -10.64
N LYS A 191 2.28 13.87 -9.51
CA LYS A 191 3.73 13.59 -9.47
C LYS A 191 4.07 12.13 -9.72
N LYS A 192 3.08 11.25 -9.89
CA LYS A 192 3.25 9.79 -10.04
C LYS A 192 4.14 9.17 -8.96
N THR A 193 4.00 9.68 -7.71
CA THR A 193 4.77 9.17 -6.56
C THR A 193 4.20 7.88 -5.98
N PHE A 194 3.04 7.45 -6.43
CA PHE A 194 2.46 6.14 -6.11
C PHE A 194 3.07 5.06 -6.97
N ASP A 195 3.40 3.93 -6.37
CA ASP A 195 3.85 2.72 -7.09
C ASP A 195 2.76 2.12 -7.98
N SER A 196 1.49 2.41 -7.69
CA SER A 196 0.32 1.93 -8.45
C SER A 196 -0.84 2.90 -8.29
N THR A 197 -1.57 3.13 -9.37
CA THR A 197 -2.82 3.92 -9.38
C THR A 197 -3.87 3.32 -8.42
N ALA A 198 -3.88 1.98 -8.27
CA ALA A 198 -4.77 1.31 -7.34
C ALA A 198 -4.55 1.75 -5.88
N HIS A 199 -3.31 1.97 -5.45
CA HIS A 199 -3.02 2.47 -4.10
C HIS A 199 -3.57 3.88 -3.87
N ALA A 200 -3.43 4.77 -4.86
CA ALA A 200 -3.99 6.12 -4.80
C ALA A 200 -5.51 6.09 -4.68
N VAL A 201 -6.17 5.23 -5.46
CA VAL A 201 -7.63 5.08 -5.43
C VAL A 201 -8.11 4.55 -4.07
N ILE A 202 -7.47 3.52 -3.51
CA ILE A 202 -7.86 2.96 -2.20
C ILE A 202 -7.74 4.00 -1.09
N ILE A 203 -6.64 4.77 -1.08
CA ILE A 203 -6.43 5.84 -0.08
C ILE A 203 -7.48 6.95 -0.24
N ALA A 204 -7.74 7.37 -1.47
CA ALA A 204 -8.77 8.36 -1.76
C ALA A 204 -10.15 7.86 -1.30
N MET A 205 -10.51 6.62 -1.61
CA MET A 205 -11.78 6.02 -1.15
C MET A 205 -11.89 6.01 0.38
N ALA A 206 -10.82 5.65 1.11
CA ALA A 206 -10.83 5.67 2.57
C ALA A 206 -11.14 7.06 3.14
N VAL A 207 -10.58 8.11 2.54
CA VAL A 207 -10.87 9.50 2.93
C VAL A 207 -12.28 9.91 2.55
N PHE A 208 -12.72 9.61 1.32
CA PHE A 208 -14.07 9.96 0.83
C PHE A 208 -15.19 9.25 1.61
N VAL A 209 -14.99 7.99 2.01
CA VAL A 209 -15.97 7.27 2.85
C VAL A 209 -16.17 8.01 4.18
N ASN A 210 -15.09 8.41 4.85
CA ASN A 210 -15.22 9.15 6.11
C ASN A 210 -15.90 10.52 5.94
N ILE A 211 -15.56 11.26 4.87
CA ILE A 211 -16.21 12.53 4.56
C ILE A 211 -17.70 12.31 4.29
N GLY A 212 -18.03 11.28 3.51
CA GLY A 212 -19.42 10.94 3.16
C GLY A 212 -20.24 10.55 4.39
N VAL A 213 -19.69 9.68 5.27
CA VAL A 213 -20.36 9.29 6.51
C VAL A 213 -20.55 10.49 7.42
N TRP A 214 -19.50 11.31 7.63
CA TRP A 214 -19.60 12.53 8.42
C TRP A 214 -20.65 13.48 7.86
N PHE A 215 -20.73 13.67 6.54
CA PHE A 215 -21.72 14.53 5.91
C PHE A 215 -23.14 14.00 6.09
N ILE A 216 -23.32 12.67 5.98
CA ILE A 216 -24.62 12.02 6.24
C ILE A 216 -25.04 12.25 7.69
N GLU A 217 -24.13 12.12 8.66
CA GLU A 217 -24.42 12.38 10.08
C GLU A 217 -24.85 13.82 10.34
N GLN A 218 -24.28 14.81 9.62
CA GLN A 218 -24.68 16.21 9.77
C GLN A 218 -26.07 16.53 9.24
N ILE A 219 -26.58 15.77 8.26
CA ILE A 219 -27.89 15.98 7.63
C ILE A 219 -28.96 15.09 8.26
N SER A 220 -28.56 13.91 8.72
CA SER A 220 -29.42 12.89 9.25
C SER A 220 -29.72 13.16 10.72
N SER A 221 -30.98 13.04 11.12
CA SER A 221 -31.40 13.07 12.52
C SER A 221 -31.26 11.70 13.22
N ILE A 222 -30.33 10.87 12.74
CA ILE A 222 -30.11 9.55 13.30
C ILE A 222 -29.21 9.66 14.54
N ASP A 223 -29.68 9.20 15.67
CA ASP A 223 -28.94 9.19 16.96
C ASP A 223 -27.87 8.08 17.04
N PHE A 224 -27.21 7.79 15.92
CA PHE A 224 -26.16 6.77 15.83
C PHE A 224 -24.91 7.34 15.16
N GLU A 225 -23.78 7.19 15.85
CA GLU A 225 -22.48 7.68 15.39
C GLU A 225 -21.83 6.68 14.40
N PHE A 226 -22.28 6.70 13.14
CA PHE A 226 -21.74 5.84 12.07
C PHE A 226 -20.26 6.11 11.80
N LEU A 227 -19.79 7.30 12.09
CA LEU A 227 -18.41 7.71 11.86
C LEU A 227 -17.43 6.82 12.64
N SER A 228 -17.80 6.37 13.84
CA SER A 228 -16.97 5.46 14.66
C SER A 228 -16.71 4.13 13.95
N VAL A 229 -17.71 3.59 13.26
CA VAL A 229 -17.58 2.34 12.48
C VAL A 229 -16.79 2.59 11.18
N SER A 230 -17.00 3.73 10.51
CA SER A 230 -16.28 4.08 9.29
C SER A 230 -14.77 4.24 9.51
N TYR A 231 -14.38 4.64 10.71
CA TYR A 231 -12.96 4.71 11.09
C TYR A 231 -12.29 3.33 11.10
N ILE A 232 -12.97 2.27 11.52
CA ILE A 232 -12.46 0.90 11.48
C ILE A 232 -12.19 0.46 10.03
N ILE A 233 -13.10 0.81 9.11
CA ILE A 233 -12.92 0.53 7.68
C ILE A 233 -11.68 1.25 7.15
N THR A 234 -11.50 2.50 7.56
CA THR A 234 -10.33 3.31 7.18
C THR A 234 -9.02 2.72 7.71
N GLU A 235 -9.00 2.25 8.96
CA GLU A 235 -7.85 1.55 9.54
C GLU A 235 -7.44 0.35 8.68
N LEU A 236 -8.40 -0.48 8.30
CA LEU A 236 -8.16 -1.66 7.48
C LEU A 236 -7.62 -1.28 6.09
N PHE A 237 -8.19 -0.26 5.44
CA PHE A 237 -7.70 0.22 4.15
C PHE A 237 -6.29 0.76 4.23
N LEU A 238 -5.99 1.65 5.18
CA LEU A 238 -4.67 2.25 5.32
C LEU A 238 -3.61 1.21 5.70
N CYS A 239 -3.95 0.28 6.60
CA CYS A 239 -3.09 -0.83 6.97
C CYS A 239 -2.83 -1.75 5.77
N GLY A 240 -3.88 -2.10 5.02
CA GLY A 240 -3.78 -2.93 3.83
C GLY A 240 -2.86 -2.32 2.76
N VAL A 241 -3.04 -1.04 2.44
CA VAL A 241 -2.17 -0.32 1.49
C VAL A 241 -0.73 -0.31 1.99
N HIS A 242 -0.50 0.00 3.26
CA HIS A 242 0.86 0.01 3.84
C HIS A 242 1.53 -1.37 3.74
N MET A 243 0.79 -2.44 4.04
CA MET A 243 1.32 -3.81 3.95
C MET A 243 1.69 -4.20 2.51
N VAL A 244 0.81 -3.90 1.54
CA VAL A 244 1.06 -4.19 0.12
C VAL A 244 2.27 -3.40 -0.40
N MET A 245 2.37 -2.12 -0.05
CA MET A 245 3.53 -1.31 -0.44
C MET A 245 4.84 -1.83 0.16
N ASN A 246 4.82 -2.23 1.42
CA ASN A 246 6.01 -2.75 2.11
C ASN A 246 6.46 -4.09 1.51
N GLU A 247 5.51 -4.96 1.12
CA GLU A 247 5.81 -6.22 0.45
C GLU A 247 6.37 -6.00 -0.95
N ASN A 248 5.79 -5.08 -1.72
CA ASN A 248 6.30 -4.72 -3.05
C ASN A 248 7.72 -4.15 -2.99
N GLN A 249 8.03 -3.31 -2.00
CA GLN A 249 9.39 -2.81 -1.79
C GLN A 249 10.36 -3.96 -1.49
N ARG A 250 9.97 -4.87 -0.60
CA ARG A 250 10.78 -6.05 -0.26
C ARG A 250 11.04 -6.96 -1.47
N LEU A 251 10.03 -7.18 -2.30
CA LEU A 251 10.17 -7.95 -3.53
C LEU A 251 11.13 -7.28 -4.51
N ARG A 252 11.06 -5.96 -4.67
CA ARG A 252 12.01 -5.19 -5.52
C ARG A 252 13.45 -5.30 -4.99
N GLU A 253 13.65 -5.17 -3.68
CA GLU A 253 14.97 -5.34 -3.06
C GLU A 253 15.53 -6.75 -3.31
N LEU A 254 14.70 -7.79 -3.18
CA LEU A 254 15.10 -9.18 -3.47
C LEU A 254 15.45 -9.40 -4.94
N VAL A 255 14.67 -8.81 -5.86
CA VAL A 255 14.95 -8.90 -7.30
C VAL A 255 16.27 -8.21 -7.64
N GLN A 256 16.51 -7.02 -7.10
CA GLN A 256 17.76 -6.29 -7.31
C GLN A 256 18.97 -7.07 -6.76
N GLN A 257 18.88 -7.61 -5.54
CA GLN A 257 19.93 -8.44 -4.97
C GLN A 257 20.23 -9.68 -5.83
N LYS A 258 19.18 -10.31 -6.37
CA LYS A 258 19.34 -11.46 -7.25
C LYS A 258 19.97 -11.09 -8.59
N GLU A 259 19.61 -9.93 -9.14
CA GLU A 259 20.25 -9.40 -10.36
C GLU A 259 21.72 -9.03 -10.13
N GLU A 260 22.06 -8.42 -8.98
CA GLU A 260 23.42 -8.09 -8.60
C GLU A 260 24.26 -9.36 -8.37
N ALA A 261 23.70 -10.37 -7.70
CA ALA A 261 24.35 -11.66 -7.51
C ALA A 261 24.61 -12.38 -8.86
N LEU A 262 23.64 -12.33 -9.77
CA LEU A 262 23.80 -12.86 -11.14
C LEU A 262 24.86 -12.11 -11.95
N ARG A 263 24.95 -10.79 -11.79
CA ARG A 263 26.01 -9.99 -12.42
C ARG A 263 27.38 -10.27 -11.81
N ALA A 264 27.46 -10.43 -10.48
CA ALA A 264 28.70 -10.78 -9.80
C ALA A 264 29.23 -12.16 -10.23
N THR A 265 28.34 -13.17 -10.32
CA THR A 265 28.72 -14.48 -10.86
C THR A 265 29.10 -14.44 -12.34
N SER A 266 28.42 -13.60 -13.15
CA SER A 266 28.80 -13.42 -14.56
C SER A 266 30.08 -12.61 -14.78
N THR A 267 30.49 -11.77 -13.82
CA THR A 267 31.78 -11.05 -13.87
C THR A 267 32.95 -11.90 -13.36
N ASP A 268 32.71 -12.85 -12.46
CA ASP A 268 33.75 -13.79 -12.02
C ASP A 268 34.01 -14.86 -13.11
N ASP A 269 32.95 -15.28 -13.82
CA ASP A 269 33.01 -16.19 -14.96
C ASP A 269 33.66 -15.52 -16.21
N SER A 270 33.78 -14.18 -16.25
CA SER A 270 34.46 -13.45 -17.32
C SER A 270 35.93 -13.20 -17.05
N ARG A 271 36.49 -13.58 -15.88
CA ARG A 271 37.92 -13.58 -15.56
C ARG A 271 38.60 -14.95 -15.72
N GLY A 272 37.83 -16.02 -15.82
CA GLY A 272 38.35 -17.29 -16.31
C GLY A 272 38.32 -17.24 -17.84
N ASP A 273 39.45 -17.31 -18.52
CA ASP A 273 39.56 -17.70 -19.91
C ASP A 273 38.65 -18.91 -20.14
N ARG A 274 37.44 -18.69 -20.68
CA ARG A 274 36.61 -19.79 -21.17
C ARG A 274 37.38 -20.35 -22.37
N VAL A 275 38.21 -21.33 -22.11
CA VAL A 275 38.73 -22.19 -23.14
C VAL A 275 37.49 -22.77 -23.81
N VAL A 276 37.17 -22.27 -25.01
CA VAL A 276 36.10 -22.83 -25.82
C VAL A 276 36.46 -24.30 -26.01
N SER A 277 35.70 -25.21 -25.39
CA SER A 277 36.04 -26.63 -25.42
C SER A 277 35.89 -27.13 -26.86
N SER A 278 36.72 -28.12 -27.20
CA SER A 278 36.64 -28.84 -28.49
C SER A 278 35.22 -29.33 -28.78
N GLU A 279 34.54 -29.83 -27.75
CA GLU A 279 33.14 -30.29 -27.83
C GLU A 279 32.16 -29.16 -28.20
N MET A 280 32.37 -27.96 -27.63
CA MET A 280 31.54 -26.80 -27.95
C MET A 280 31.75 -26.29 -29.38
N MET A 281 32.99 -26.35 -29.86
CA MET A 281 33.29 -25.98 -31.27
C MET A 281 32.65 -26.98 -32.24
N GLU A 282 32.70 -28.29 -31.94
CA GLU A 282 32.08 -29.32 -32.73
C GLU A 282 30.55 -29.22 -32.75
N TYR A 283 29.92 -29.01 -31.60
CA TYR A 283 28.48 -28.81 -31.48
C TYR A 283 28.03 -27.56 -32.30
N PHE A 284 28.77 -26.46 -32.15
CA PHE A 284 28.53 -25.23 -32.90
C PHE A 284 28.61 -25.45 -34.42
N ALA A 285 29.63 -26.18 -34.88
CA ALA A 285 29.79 -26.48 -36.31
C ALA A 285 28.63 -27.32 -36.85
N GLN A 286 28.24 -28.38 -36.14
CA GLN A 286 27.07 -29.21 -36.50
C GLN A 286 25.76 -28.37 -36.51
N GLY A 287 25.64 -27.43 -35.56
CA GLY A 287 24.49 -26.55 -35.48
C GLY A 287 24.31 -25.62 -36.67
N LEU A 288 25.40 -25.21 -37.31
CA LEU A 288 25.37 -24.35 -38.50
C LEU A 288 24.60 -24.98 -39.70
N ASP A 289 24.70 -26.29 -39.87
CA ASP A 289 24.00 -27.03 -40.92
C ASP A 289 22.50 -27.17 -40.69
N THR A 290 22.06 -26.93 -39.46
CA THR A 290 20.64 -27.03 -39.04
C THR A 290 19.90 -25.66 -39.11
N LEU A 291 20.60 -24.59 -39.43
CA LEU A 291 20.01 -23.25 -39.48
C LEU A 291 19.06 -23.10 -40.68
N THR A 292 17.88 -22.53 -40.38
CA THR A 292 16.95 -22.11 -41.42
C THR A 292 17.53 -20.91 -42.20
N SER A 293 17.00 -20.60 -43.41
CA SER A 293 17.43 -19.47 -44.20
C SER A 293 17.41 -18.14 -43.44
N GLN A 294 16.37 -17.88 -42.63
CA GLN A 294 16.27 -16.65 -41.84
C GLN A 294 17.25 -16.63 -40.65
N GLU A 295 17.44 -17.76 -39.97
CA GLU A 295 18.43 -17.87 -38.90
C GLU A 295 19.85 -17.70 -39.40
N ARG A 296 20.15 -18.20 -40.62
CA ARG A 296 21.44 -18.02 -41.30
C ARG A 296 21.69 -16.55 -41.65
N GLN A 297 20.68 -15.86 -42.16
CA GLN A 297 20.80 -14.42 -42.46
C GLN A 297 21.07 -13.59 -41.17
N ILE A 298 20.40 -13.92 -40.07
CA ILE A 298 20.65 -13.25 -38.77
C ILE A 298 22.07 -13.58 -38.25
N TYR A 299 22.53 -14.83 -38.42
CA TYR A 299 23.86 -15.24 -38.04
C TYR A 299 24.93 -14.47 -38.84
N GLU A 300 24.80 -14.37 -40.15
CA GLU A 300 25.71 -13.61 -41.04
C GLU A 300 25.71 -12.14 -40.67
N ALA A 301 24.53 -11.54 -40.40
CA ALA A 301 24.42 -10.17 -39.96
C ALA A 301 25.12 -9.92 -38.60
N TYR A 302 25.15 -10.90 -37.69
CA TYR A 302 25.93 -10.78 -36.46
C TYR A 302 27.43 -10.86 -36.71
N LEU A 303 27.88 -11.69 -37.65
CA LEU A 303 29.29 -11.77 -38.02
C LEU A 303 29.79 -10.50 -38.72
N SER A 304 28.94 -9.84 -39.48
CA SER A 304 29.25 -8.55 -40.14
C SER A 304 29.23 -7.36 -39.15
N GLY A 305 28.82 -7.58 -37.93
CA GLY A 305 28.81 -6.55 -36.87
C GLY A 305 27.55 -5.69 -36.84
N MET A 306 26.50 -5.99 -37.59
CA MET A 306 25.26 -5.21 -37.64
C MET A 306 24.61 -5.07 -36.28
N SER A 307 24.04 -3.91 -36.02
CA SER A 307 23.24 -3.72 -34.79
C SER A 307 21.88 -4.43 -34.89
N THR A 308 21.27 -4.73 -33.76
CA THR A 308 19.92 -5.32 -33.71
C THR A 308 18.87 -4.51 -34.48
N LYS A 309 19.03 -3.18 -34.52
CA LYS A 309 18.14 -2.28 -35.24
C LYS A 309 18.34 -2.41 -36.77
N ASP A 310 19.57 -2.50 -37.20
CA ASP A 310 19.90 -2.63 -38.63
C ASP A 310 19.42 -3.97 -39.18
N ILE A 311 19.57 -5.05 -38.41
CA ILE A 311 19.05 -6.39 -38.77
C ILE A 311 17.53 -6.37 -38.93
N MET A 312 16.81 -5.69 -38.02
CA MET A 312 15.34 -5.57 -38.11
C MET A 312 14.92 -4.81 -39.40
N ILE A 313 15.68 -3.79 -39.78
CA ILE A 313 15.41 -2.98 -40.95
C ILE A 313 15.71 -3.81 -42.23
N GLU A 314 16.88 -4.44 -42.29
CA GLU A 314 17.36 -5.18 -43.47
C GLU A 314 16.51 -6.41 -43.77
N LEU A 315 16.13 -7.16 -42.71
CA LEU A 315 15.29 -8.35 -42.87
C LEU A 315 13.79 -8.04 -42.82
N ASN A 316 13.40 -6.76 -42.66
CA ASN A 316 12.02 -6.30 -42.53
C ASN A 316 11.21 -7.10 -41.49
N ILE A 317 11.78 -7.31 -40.29
CA ILE A 317 11.17 -8.05 -39.22
C ILE A 317 10.99 -7.20 -37.95
N LYS A 318 9.96 -7.53 -37.16
CA LYS A 318 9.69 -6.88 -35.88
C LYS A 318 10.59 -7.44 -34.75
N GLU A 319 10.77 -6.67 -33.70
CA GLU A 319 11.59 -7.03 -32.54
C GLU A 319 11.23 -8.41 -31.95
N ASN A 320 9.95 -8.71 -31.81
CA ASN A 320 9.50 -10.00 -31.30
C ASN A 320 9.85 -11.18 -32.21
N THR A 321 9.83 -10.94 -33.54
CA THR A 321 10.21 -11.94 -34.52
C THR A 321 11.72 -12.19 -34.46
N LEU A 322 12.51 -11.13 -34.33
CA LEU A 322 13.96 -11.27 -34.15
C LEU A 322 14.30 -11.99 -32.84
N LYS A 323 13.62 -11.70 -31.73
CA LYS A 323 13.79 -12.42 -30.49
C LYS A 323 13.49 -13.90 -30.61
N PHE A 324 12.44 -14.24 -31.36
CA PHE A 324 12.09 -15.66 -31.63
C PHE A 324 13.19 -16.37 -32.43
N HIS A 325 13.67 -15.77 -33.53
CA HIS A 325 14.76 -16.35 -34.32
C HIS A 325 16.07 -16.44 -33.54
N ASN A 326 16.40 -15.44 -32.71
CA ASN A 326 17.56 -15.48 -31.84
C ASN A 326 17.51 -16.64 -30.83
N LYS A 327 16.36 -16.87 -30.26
CA LYS A 327 16.18 -18.01 -29.33
C LYS A 327 16.48 -19.35 -30.00
N ASN A 328 15.97 -19.54 -31.23
CA ASN A 328 16.18 -20.77 -31.99
C ASN A 328 17.63 -20.87 -32.46
N LEU A 329 18.19 -19.81 -32.99
CA LEU A 329 19.59 -19.71 -33.41
C LEU A 329 20.55 -20.10 -32.29
N TYR A 330 20.38 -19.48 -31.11
CA TYR A 330 21.25 -19.75 -29.97
C TYR A 330 21.10 -21.18 -29.45
N SER A 331 19.88 -21.71 -29.41
CA SER A 331 19.63 -23.11 -29.04
C SER A 331 20.31 -24.10 -29.98
N LYS A 332 20.25 -23.86 -31.29
CA LYS A 332 20.87 -24.73 -32.31
C LYS A 332 22.40 -24.69 -32.28
N LEU A 333 22.97 -23.52 -32.01
CA LEU A 333 24.42 -23.34 -31.92
C LEU A 333 25.01 -23.65 -30.53
N GLY A 334 24.18 -23.99 -29.54
CA GLY A 334 24.64 -24.28 -28.19
C GLY A 334 25.19 -23.06 -27.44
N VAL A 335 24.74 -21.85 -27.80
CA VAL A 335 25.20 -20.59 -27.22
C VAL A 335 24.06 -19.87 -26.49
N SER A 336 24.39 -19.02 -25.54
CA SER A 336 23.40 -18.30 -24.74
C SER A 336 23.24 -16.82 -25.13
N SER A 337 24.14 -16.30 -25.95
CA SER A 337 24.16 -14.87 -26.32
C SER A 337 24.92 -14.63 -27.61
N ARG A 338 24.66 -13.45 -28.25
CA ARG A 338 25.43 -12.95 -29.37
C ARG A 338 26.94 -12.86 -29.07
N LYS A 339 27.31 -12.46 -27.87
CA LYS A 339 28.71 -12.36 -27.44
C LYS A 339 29.38 -13.74 -27.49
N GLN A 340 28.76 -14.75 -26.91
CA GLN A 340 29.26 -16.11 -26.91
C GLN A 340 29.33 -16.71 -28.33
N LEU A 341 28.32 -16.45 -29.16
CA LEU A 341 28.33 -16.83 -30.59
C LEU A 341 29.59 -16.32 -31.30
N LEU A 342 29.91 -15.05 -31.15
CA LEU A 342 31.08 -14.42 -31.75
C LEU A 342 32.41 -14.93 -31.18
N GLU A 343 32.44 -15.27 -29.90
CA GLU A 343 33.59 -15.86 -29.20
C GLU A 343 33.89 -17.27 -29.76
N VAL A 344 32.87 -18.14 -29.83
CA VAL A 344 33.03 -19.51 -30.40
C VAL A 344 33.43 -19.46 -31.88
N TYR A 345 32.79 -18.59 -32.66
CA TYR A 345 33.17 -18.40 -34.07
C TYR A 345 34.65 -17.99 -34.24
N ARG A 346 35.14 -17.04 -33.43
CA ARG A 346 36.54 -16.60 -33.45
C ARG A 346 37.50 -17.72 -33.06
N ALA A 347 37.13 -18.55 -32.06
CA ALA A 347 37.91 -19.69 -31.62
C ALA A 347 38.05 -20.73 -32.74
N ILE A 348 36.95 -21.08 -33.40
CA ILE A 348 36.96 -22.02 -34.55
C ILE A 348 37.84 -21.48 -35.68
N LYS A 349 37.67 -20.20 -36.05
CA LYS A 349 38.47 -19.56 -37.11
C LYS A 349 39.96 -19.52 -36.76
N SER A 350 40.32 -19.34 -35.52
CA SER A 350 41.70 -19.33 -35.01
C SER A 350 42.32 -20.74 -35.05
N ASP A 351 41.53 -21.76 -34.70
CA ASP A 351 41.97 -23.15 -34.70
C ASP A 351 42.20 -23.68 -36.14
N MET A 352 41.29 -23.37 -37.05
CA MET A 352 41.46 -23.65 -38.48
C MET A 352 42.73 -23.01 -39.08
N LYS A 353 43.07 -21.78 -38.64
CA LYS A 353 44.29 -21.10 -39.09
C LYS A 353 45.56 -21.72 -38.51
N LYS A 354 45.50 -22.31 -37.33
CA LYS A 354 46.63 -22.97 -36.70
C LYS A 354 46.91 -24.38 -37.30
N ASN A 355 45.85 -25.10 -37.63
CA ASN A 355 45.95 -26.48 -38.11
C ASN A 355 46.21 -26.60 -39.62
N GLY A 356 46.40 -25.50 -40.37
CA GLY A 356 46.93 -25.46 -41.75
C GLY A 356 46.01 -26.08 -42.80
N ASP A 357 44.79 -26.41 -42.52
CA ASP A 357 43.84 -26.98 -43.46
C ASP A 357 43.24 -25.88 -44.36
N LYS A 358 43.71 -25.82 -45.60
CA LYS A 358 43.11 -25.05 -46.70
C LYS A 358 41.90 -25.84 -47.23
N ALA A 359 40.94 -26.18 -46.39
CA ALA A 359 39.65 -26.64 -46.83
C ALA A 359 38.73 -25.45 -46.94
N ASN A 360 38.25 -25.16 -48.16
CA ASN A 360 37.18 -24.20 -48.45
C ASN A 360 35.90 -24.61 -47.72
N VAL A 361 35.79 -24.29 -46.44
CA VAL A 361 34.53 -24.32 -45.74
C VAL A 361 34.04 -22.88 -45.69
N VAL A 362 33.09 -22.57 -46.56
CA VAL A 362 32.28 -21.37 -46.51
C VAL A 362 31.46 -21.48 -45.22
N ILE A 363 31.93 -20.82 -44.19
CA ILE A 363 31.20 -20.66 -42.91
C ILE A 363 30.36 -19.39 -43.02
#